data_1f1fe8fd5bff29867982972528c5893d
#
_entry.id   1f1fe8fd5bff29867982972528c5893d
#
_cell.length_a   1.000
_cell.length_b   1.000
_cell.length_c   1.000
_cell.angle_alpha   90.00
_cell.angle_beta   90.00
_cell.angle_gamma   90.00
#
_symmetry.space_group_name_H-M   'P 1'
#
loop_
_entity.id
_entity.type
_entity.pdbx_description
1 polymer ?
#
loop_
_entity_poly.entity_id
_entity_poly.type
_entity_poly.pdbx_seq_one_letter_code
_entity_poly.pdbx_strand_id
1 'polypeptide(L)'
;MFSSKSKLDHNLKDYISKNAYKSYRILIQYKDFQSSIVKKISSYKGTVHHIIESSNIISAELSSRGIDRISEYPEIKRICLDEYLFLCGMSVTTANKIHFSEKFSLSGAGVGIGLIDSGIFPHQDLTSPGTKVELFEDLINNFRYPYDDNGHGTSMAGILCSSGISSNNMYKGICNKSKLFCYKAFDKLGKGFASDILYSIESLSNISKENNIKVLCLPFELLTHNTFIVSCFDLTFNYAISKGLIPIVPSGSNLSEKTSIMGIATLPSCITIGGLNTTTSIIKPYTYSSAGPYSKLSKPDLSAACVNIISLNSDNNYISEKNGIKVYPNKLEVPYKAFTGSSIATAYISGLCALLCEKNPSITFKDMVSLLKVACDPIDDISNQTQGEGVVNVNKLII
;
A
#
# COMPACT_ATOMS: atom_id res chain seq x y z
N MET A 1 15.34 29.34 -38.26
CA MET A 1 15.80 28.06 -37.70
C MET A 1 14.85 27.67 -36.60
N PHE A 2 13.99 26.69 -36.82
CA PHE A 2 13.16 26.15 -35.75
C PHE A 2 14.03 25.29 -34.83
N SER A 3 14.13 25.64 -33.57
CA SER A 3 14.96 24.95 -32.59
C SER A 3 14.55 23.49 -32.51
N SER A 4 15.46 22.54 -32.77
CA SER A 4 15.24 21.10 -32.66
C SER A 4 14.76 20.69 -31.27
N LYS A 5 15.13 21.44 -30.23
CA LYS A 5 14.66 21.28 -28.85
C LYS A 5 13.16 21.48 -28.66
N SER A 6 12.45 22.13 -29.58
CA SER A 6 10.99 22.31 -29.48
C SER A 6 10.20 21.04 -29.77
N LYS A 7 10.78 20.04 -30.43
CA LYS A 7 10.13 18.79 -30.82
C LYS A 7 10.12 17.73 -29.70
N LEU A 8 10.99 17.86 -28.73
CA LEU A 8 11.05 16.96 -27.57
C LEU A 8 10.03 17.42 -26.51
N ASP A 9 9.32 16.49 -25.95
CA ASP A 9 8.41 16.77 -24.85
C ASP A 9 9.18 17.13 -23.55
N HIS A 10 8.49 17.72 -22.57
CA HIS A 10 9.12 18.24 -21.37
C HIS A 10 9.76 17.15 -20.53
N ASN A 11 9.05 16.02 -20.31
CA ASN A 11 9.53 14.92 -19.50
C ASN A 11 10.79 14.29 -20.12
N LEU A 12 10.76 14.03 -21.43
CA LEU A 12 11.91 13.48 -22.13
C LEU A 12 13.15 14.39 -22.03
N LYS A 13 12.97 15.72 -22.14
CA LYS A 13 14.05 16.70 -21.94
C LYS A 13 14.65 16.62 -20.55
N ASP A 14 13.81 16.53 -19.53
CA ASP A 14 14.24 16.45 -18.14
C ASP A 14 15.06 15.18 -17.89
N TYR A 15 14.56 14.01 -18.33
CA TYR A 15 15.30 12.74 -18.22
C TYR A 15 16.63 12.74 -18.97
N ILE A 16 16.68 13.31 -20.20
CA ILE A 16 17.92 13.42 -20.97
C ILE A 16 18.91 14.35 -20.26
N SER A 17 18.46 15.49 -19.74
CA SER A 17 19.34 16.46 -19.06
C SER A 17 19.98 15.87 -17.79
N LYS A 18 19.28 14.97 -17.13
CA LYS A 18 19.73 14.26 -15.91
C LYS A 18 20.52 12.99 -16.21
N ASN A 19 20.73 12.62 -17.49
CA ASN A 19 21.33 11.35 -17.90
C ASN A 19 20.71 10.13 -17.18
N ALA A 20 19.38 10.14 -17.03
CA ALA A 20 18.67 9.16 -16.23
C ALA A 20 18.84 7.71 -16.73
N TYR A 21 18.98 7.54 -18.06
CA TYR A 21 19.10 6.21 -18.69
C TYR A 21 20.15 6.21 -19.80
N LYS A 22 20.72 5.03 -20.10
CA LYS A 22 21.66 4.83 -21.24
C LYS A 22 20.94 4.91 -22.58
N SER A 23 19.70 4.44 -22.65
CA SER A 23 18.81 4.50 -23.81
C SER A 23 17.40 4.81 -23.33
N TYR A 24 16.59 5.36 -24.21
CA TYR A 24 15.21 5.78 -23.95
C TYR A 24 14.28 5.13 -24.94
N ARG A 25 13.26 4.47 -24.48
CA ARG A 25 12.14 4.04 -25.32
C ARG A 25 11.23 5.24 -25.57
N ILE A 26 11.03 5.58 -26.86
CA ILE A 26 10.39 6.81 -27.28
C ILE A 26 9.36 6.54 -28.38
N LEU A 27 8.39 7.46 -28.47
CA LEU A 27 7.45 7.57 -29.58
C LEU A 27 7.87 8.74 -30.46
N ILE A 28 8.07 8.48 -31.74
CA ILE A 28 8.46 9.47 -32.75
C ILE A 28 7.28 9.68 -33.70
N GLN A 29 6.66 10.85 -33.62
CA GLN A 29 5.65 11.23 -34.58
C GLN A 29 6.29 11.87 -35.80
N TYR A 30 6.01 11.32 -36.98
CA TYR A 30 6.53 11.79 -38.25
C TYR A 30 5.41 12.41 -39.13
N LYS A 31 5.81 13.16 -40.17
CA LYS A 31 4.91 13.74 -41.17
C LYS A 31 4.81 12.80 -42.38
N ASP A 32 6.00 12.48 -42.95
CA ASP A 32 6.15 11.69 -44.16
C ASP A 32 7.46 10.89 -44.09
N PHE A 33 7.72 10.05 -45.10
CA PHE A 33 9.00 9.32 -45.30
C PHE A 33 9.38 8.34 -44.20
N GLN A 34 8.41 7.55 -43.71
CA GLN A 34 8.58 6.53 -42.66
C GLN A 34 9.83 5.66 -42.85
N SER A 35 10.02 5.10 -44.09
CA SER A 35 11.14 4.18 -44.37
C SER A 35 12.52 4.86 -44.25
N SER A 36 12.60 6.14 -44.54
CA SER A 36 13.81 6.96 -44.35
C SER A 36 14.11 7.13 -42.87
N ILE A 37 13.09 7.38 -42.02
CA ILE A 37 13.25 7.56 -40.58
C ILE A 37 13.71 6.27 -39.93
N VAL A 38 13.15 5.12 -40.31
CA VAL A 38 13.58 3.80 -39.82
C VAL A 38 15.06 3.55 -40.11
N LYS A 39 15.52 3.84 -41.34
CA LYS A 39 16.96 3.73 -41.69
C LYS A 39 17.84 4.65 -40.86
N LYS A 40 17.38 5.88 -40.57
CA LYS A 40 18.10 6.84 -39.72
C LYS A 40 18.18 6.33 -38.26
N ILE A 41 17.09 5.79 -37.69
CA ILE A 41 17.08 5.19 -36.33
C ILE A 41 18.16 4.09 -36.28
N SER A 42 18.18 3.18 -37.23
CA SER A 42 19.15 2.09 -37.30
C SER A 42 20.60 2.62 -37.45
N SER A 43 20.82 3.68 -38.23
CA SER A 43 22.15 4.28 -38.38
C SER A 43 22.69 4.90 -37.08
N TYR A 44 21.80 5.33 -36.16
CA TYR A 44 22.16 5.81 -34.82
C TYR A 44 22.17 4.68 -33.78
N LYS A 45 22.23 3.41 -34.21
CA LYS A 45 22.24 2.22 -33.35
C LYS A 45 20.98 2.09 -32.49
N GLY A 46 19.86 2.65 -32.97
CA GLY A 46 18.55 2.51 -32.32
C GLY A 46 17.84 1.26 -32.81
N THR A 47 16.91 0.77 -31.99
CA THR A 47 16.03 -0.35 -32.30
C THR A 47 14.62 0.16 -32.52
N VAL A 48 13.98 -0.20 -33.62
CA VAL A 48 12.56 0.07 -33.86
C VAL A 48 11.75 -1.07 -33.28
N HIS A 49 10.77 -0.77 -32.44
CA HIS A 49 9.89 -1.75 -31.85
C HIS A 49 8.61 -1.92 -32.68
N HIS A 50 7.93 -0.80 -32.98
CA HIS A 50 6.68 -0.79 -33.73
C HIS A 50 6.58 0.40 -34.67
N ILE A 51 5.84 0.21 -35.75
CA ILE A 51 5.41 1.26 -36.67
C ILE A 51 3.88 1.27 -36.62
N ILE A 52 3.31 2.41 -36.26
CA ILE A 52 1.87 2.60 -36.11
C ILE A 52 1.44 3.60 -37.16
N GLU A 53 1.07 3.08 -38.33
CA GLU A 53 0.78 3.89 -39.53
C GLU A 53 -0.44 4.77 -39.34
N SER A 54 -1.46 4.27 -38.66
CA SER A 54 -2.72 5.02 -38.39
C SER A 54 -2.53 6.37 -37.68
N SER A 55 -1.45 6.50 -36.93
CA SER A 55 -1.11 7.70 -36.16
C SER A 55 0.22 8.35 -36.55
N ASN A 56 0.89 7.79 -37.56
CA ASN A 56 2.23 8.21 -38.02
C ASN A 56 3.25 8.22 -36.89
N ILE A 57 3.30 7.11 -36.11
CA ILE A 57 4.21 6.96 -34.97
C ILE A 57 5.16 5.79 -35.23
N ILE A 58 6.44 6.00 -34.85
CA ILE A 58 7.44 4.93 -34.73
C ILE A 58 7.82 4.85 -33.25
N SER A 59 7.65 3.68 -32.63
CA SER A 59 8.23 3.37 -31.33
C SER A 59 9.65 2.84 -31.52
N ALA A 60 10.61 3.46 -30.85
CA ALA A 60 12.02 3.11 -30.97
C ALA A 60 12.76 3.29 -29.65
N GLU A 61 13.88 2.58 -29.51
CA GLU A 61 14.82 2.78 -28.44
C GLU A 61 16.09 3.44 -28.97
N LEU A 62 16.49 4.57 -28.39
CA LEU A 62 17.62 5.38 -28.80
C LEU A 62 18.39 5.95 -27.59
N SER A 63 19.71 6.15 -27.75
CA SER A 63 20.50 6.94 -26.82
C SER A 63 20.11 8.43 -26.91
N SER A 64 20.44 9.22 -25.87
CA SER A 64 20.22 10.68 -25.88
C SER A 64 20.77 11.36 -27.14
N ARG A 65 21.97 10.98 -27.56
CA ARG A 65 22.58 11.48 -28.83
C ARG A 65 21.75 11.09 -30.06
N GLY A 66 21.22 9.87 -30.09
CA GLY A 66 20.37 9.40 -31.19
C GLY A 66 19.09 10.21 -31.27
N ILE A 67 18.48 10.51 -30.13
CA ILE A 67 17.26 11.33 -30.01
C ILE A 67 17.51 12.75 -30.51
N ASP A 68 18.62 13.39 -30.09
CA ASP A 68 18.97 14.71 -30.54
C ASP A 68 19.13 14.75 -32.08
N ARG A 69 19.85 13.77 -32.65
CA ARG A 69 20.01 13.67 -34.13
C ARG A 69 18.69 13.45 -34.86
N ILE A 70 17.83 12.57 -34.37
CA ILE A 70 16.53 12.32 -35.01
C ILE A 70 15.66 13.59 -34.92
N SER A 71 15.73 14.33 -33.83
CA SER A 71 14.96 15.56 -33.66
C SER A 71 15.28 16.66 -34.65
N GLU A 72 16.49 16.65 -35.25
CA GLU A 72 16.92 17.64 -36.24
C GLU A 72 16.20 17.51 -37.60
N TYR A 73 15.66 16.32 -37.89
CA TYR A 73 15.03 16.08 -39.20
C TYR A 73 13.67 16.78 -39.32
N PRO A 74 13.39 17.47 -40.42
CA PRO A 74 12.18 18.22 -40.66
C PRO A 74 10.92 17.33 -40.69
N GLU A 75 11.09 16.07 -41.06
CA GLU A 75 10.03 15.06 -41.11
C GLU A 75 9.51 14.69 -39.70
N ILE A 76 10.29 14.92 -38.67
CA ILE A 76 9.90 14.65 -37.28
C ILE A 76 9.05 15.81 -36.76
N LYS A 77 7.86 15.46 -36.27
CA LYS A 77 6.91 16.41 -35.69
C LYS A 77 7.09 16.53 -34.18
N ARG A 78 7.18 15.40 -33.48
CA ARG A 78 7.33 15.34 -32.01
C ARG A 78 7.99 14.03 -31.57
N ILE A 79 8.68 14.08 -30.45
CA ILE A 79 9.27 12.90 -29.78
C ILE A 79 8.91 13.01 -28.29
N CYS A 80 8.38 11.92 -27.74
CA CYS A 80 8.08 11.78 -26.31
C CYS A 80 8.53 10.42 -25.78
N LEU A 81 8.55 10.25 -24.48
CA LEU A 81 8.74 8.95 -23.87
C LEU A 81 7.60 8.01 -24.28
N ASP A 82 7.92 6.73 -24.47
CA ASP A 82 6.92 5.66 -24.57
C ASP A 82 6.52 5.32 -23.13
N GLU A 83 5.42 5.90 -22.69
CA GLU A 83 4.97 5.80 -21.30
C GLU A 83 4.26 4.47 -21.06
N TYR A 84 4.36 3.96 -19.82
CA TYR A 84 3.66 2.76 -19.40
C TYR A 84 2.17 3.02 -19.22
N LEU A 85 1.35 2.14 -19.79
CA LEU A 85 -0.06 2.02 -19.45
C LEU A 85 -0.23 0.86 -18.47
N PHE A 86 -1.13 1.02 -17.51
CA PHE A 86 -1.37 0.01 -16.49
C PHE A 86 -2.74 -0.61 -16.69
N LEU A 87 -2.81 -1.94 -16.52
CA LEU A 87 -4.09 -2.63 -16.49
C LEU A 87 -4.91 -2.10 -15.31
N CYS A 88 -6.21 -1.88 -15.54
CA CYS A 88 -7.14 -1.39 -14.52
C CYS A 88 -7.40 -2.45 -13.44
N GLY A 89 -6.45 -2.65 -12.59
CA GLY A 89 -6.55 -3.34 -11.32
C GLY A 89 -5.84 -2.46 -10.31
N MET A 90 -6.57 -1.94 -9.32
CA MET A 90 -6.01 -0.92 -8.46
C MET A 90 -5.06 -1.54 -7.44
N SER A 91 -3.75 -1.33 -7.60
CA SER A 91 -2.82 -1.52 -6.50
C SER A 91 -3.16 -0.52 -5.37
N VAL A 92 -2.77 -0.82 -4.15
CA VAL A 92 -2.99 0.08 -3.01
C VAL A 92 -2.37 1.47 -3.25
N THR A 93 -1.25 1.52 -3.94
CA THR A 93 -0.55 2.76 -4.31
C THR A 93 -1.34 3.58 -5.33
N THR A 94 -1.77 2.94 -6.42
CA THR A 94 -2.60 3.59 -7.46
C THR A 94 -3.92 4.08 -6.89
N ALA A 95 -4.59 3.27 -6.06
CA ALA A 95 -5.85 3.61 -5.43
C ALA A 95 -5.78 4.85 -4.52
N ASN A 96 -4.61 5.07 -3.92
CA ASN A 96 -4.35 6.22 -3.04
C ASN A 96 -3.52 7.31 -3.74
N LYS A 97 -3.40 7.28 -5.07
CA LYS A 97 -2.69 8.27 -5.89
C LYS A 97 -1.23 8.48 -5.48
N ILE A 98 -0.57 7.41 -5.01
CA ILE A 98 0.84 7.48 -4.66
C ILE A 98 1.67 7.24 -5.92
N HIS A 99 2.49 8.19 -6.25
CA HIS A 99 3.54 8.04 -7.25
C HIS A 99 4.87 7.88 -6.51
N PHE A 100 5.36 6.63 -6.43
CA PHE A 100 6.73 6.40 -5.96
C PHE A 100 7.68 6.96 -7.02
N SER A 101 8.12 8.20 -6.82
CA SER A 101 9.23 8.74 -7.57
C SER A 101 10.55 8.18 -7.02
N GLU A 102 11.63 8.22 -7.81
CA GLU A 102 12.98 7.83 -7.36
C GLU A 102 13.47 8.62 -6.13
N LYS A 103 12.84 9.76 -5.83
CA LYS A 103 13.07 10.55 -4.61
C LYS A 103 12.50 9.91 -3.34
N PHE A 104 11.63 8.90 -3.48
CA PHE A 104 11.00 8.21 -2.37
C PHE A 104 11.89 7.04 -1.94
N SER A 105 12.88 7.32 -1.09
CA SER A 105 13.86 6.31 -0.63
C SER A 105 13.36 5.42 0.51
N LEU A 106 12.21 5.77 1.13
CA LEU A 106 11.67 5.05 2.28
C LEU A 106 11.03 3.72 1.87
N SER A 107 11.23 2.70 2.69
CA SER A 107 10.81 1.33 2.43
C SER A 107 10.34 0.56 3.67
N GLY A 108 10.35 1.22 4.84
CA GLY A 108 10.09 0.62 6.15
C GLY A 108 11.29 -0.16 6.69
N ALA A 109 12.50 0.10 6.17
CA ALA A 109 13.70 -0.61 6.60
C ALA A 109 13.98 -0.41 8.09
N GLY A 110 14.23 -1.52 8.79
CA GLY A 110 14.51 -1.51 10.24
C GLY A 110 13.28 -1.28 11.12
N VAL A 111 12.07 -1.17 10.56
CA VAL A 111 10.83 -0.99 11.33
C VAL A 111 10.04 -2.28 11.41
N GLY A 112 9.68 -2.70 12.63
CA GLY A 112 8.78 -3.81 12.89
C GLY A 112 7.31 -3.35 12.93
N ILE A 113 6.41 -4.21 12.43
CA ILE A 113 4.96 -4.03 12.48
C ILE A 113 4.33 -5.23 13.18
N GLY A 114 3.59 -4.99 14.25
CA GLY A 114 2.72 -5.99 14.86
C GLY A 114 1.44 -6.11 14.05
N LEU A 115 1.11 -7.32 13.60
CA LEU A 115 -0.12 -7.64 12.90
C LEU A 115 -0.90 -8.67 13.71
N ILE A 116 -2.11 -8.33 14.14
CA ILE A 116 -3.01 -9.26 14.83
C ILE A 116 -4.17 -9.56 13.88
N ASP A 117 -4.23 -10.81 13.37
CA ASP A 117 -5.15 -11.14 12.27
C ASP A 117 -5.44 -12.66 12.23
N SER A 118 -5.94 -13.16 11.11
CA SER A 118 -6.25 -14.58 10.84
C SER A 118 -5.02 -15.45 10.54
N GLY A 119 -3.81 -14.89 10.54
CA GLY A 119 -2.57 -15.57 10.21
C GLY A 119 -1.91 -15.00 8.95
N ILE A 120 -0.86 -15.66 8.49
CA ILE A 120 -0.12 -15.30 7.27
C ILE A 120 0.22 -16.57 6.50
N PHE A 121 -0.29 -16.69 5.27
CA PHE A 121 0.12 -17.73 4.34
C PHE A 121 1.57 -17.44 3.87
N PRO A 122 2.47 -18.44 3.78
CA PRO A 122 3.86 -18.24 3.33
C PRO A 122 3.94 -18.01 1.81
N HIS A 123 3.31 -16.92 1.37
CA HIS A 123 3.31 -16.46 -0.01
C HIS A 123 4.72 -16.13 -0.49
N GLN A 124 5.02 -16.36 -1.78
CA GLN A 124 6.34 -16.10 -2.36
C GLN A 124 6.81 -14.66 -2.10
N ASP A 125 5.92 -13.67 -2.19
CA ASP A 125 6.23 -12.27 -1.97
C ASP A 125 6.52 -11.91 -0.49
N LEU A 126 6.18 -12.78 0.44
CA LEU A 126 6.51 -12.62 1.86
C LEU A 126 7.71 -13.46 2.30
N THR A 127 8.16 -14.39 1.44
CA THR A 127 9.28 -15.28 1.73
C THR A 127 10.52 -15.00 0.88
N SER A 128 10.39 -14.27 -0.23
CA SER A 128 11.49 -13.94 -1.16
C SER A 128 11.61 -12.43 -1.37
N PRO A 129 12.85 -11.87 -1.47
CA PRO A 129 14.15 -12.53 -1.37
C PRO A 129 14.56 -12.91 0.05
N GLY A 130 13.76 -12.63 1.05
CA GLY A 130 13.93 -12.98 2.44
C GLY A 130 12.60 -12.93 3.17
N THR A 131 12.45 -13.69 4.25
CA THR A 131 11.20 -13.71 5.02
C THR A 131 10.85 -12.33 5.57
N LYS A 132 9.58 -11.98 5.46
CA LYS A 132 9.00 -10.77 6.08
C LYS A 132 8.49 -11.06 7.48
N VAL A 133 8.09 -12.30 7.74
CA VAL A 133 7.55 -12.72 9.04
C VAL A 133 8.72 -13.07 9.96
N GLU A 134 8.89 -12.28 11.01
CA GLU A 134 9.94 -12.46 12.02
C GLU A 134 9.43 -13.25 13.22
N LEU A 135 8.17 -13.02 13.60
CA LEU A 135 7.46 -13.74 14.64
C LEU A 135 6.12 -14.22 14.12
N PHE A 136 5.74 -15.43 14.43
CA PHE A 136 4.41 -15.96 14.23
C PHE A 136 3.96 -16.74 15.46
N GLU A 137 2.87 -16.28 16.08
CA GLU A 137 2.23 -16.92 17.23
C GLU A 137 0.79 -17.28 16.86
N ASP A 138 0.44 -18.56 17.02
CA ASP A 138 -0.90 -19.07 16.73
C ASP A 138 -1.67 -19.35 18.03
N LEU A 139 -2.63 -18.50 18.35
CA LEU A 139 -3.48 -18.63 19.55
C LEU A 139 -4.71 -19.50 19.28
N ILE A 140 -4.90 -19.98 18.05
CA ILE A 140 -6.08 -20.77 17.66
C ILE A 140 -5.79 -22.26 17.69
N ASN A 141 -4.72 -22.72 17.01
CA ASN A 141 -4.37 -24.12 16.87
C ASN A 141 -3.00 -24.47 17.48
N ASN A 142 -2.25 -23.48 17.98
CA ASN A 142 -0.90 -23.61 18.50
C ASN A 142 0.11 -24.18 17.51
N PHE A 143 -0.05 -23.93 16.20
CA PHE A 143 0.93 -24.32 15.19
C PHE A 143 2.13 -23.38 15.21
N ARG A 144 3.33 -23.94 14.98
CA ARG A 144 4.60 -23.20 15.02
C ARG A 144 4.90 -22.43 13.75
N TYR A 145 4.32 -22.85 12.63
CA TYR A 145 4.66 -22.29 11.32
C TYR A 145 3.49 -21.48 10.75
N PRO A 146 3.79 -20.39 10.05
CA PRO A 146 2.77 -19.51 9.49
C PRO A 146 1.81 -20.22 8.53
N TYR A 147 0.53 -19.92 8.67
CA TYR A 147 -0.56 -20.28 7.77
C TYR A 147 -1.71 -19.28 7.94
N ASP A 148 -2.66 -19.31 7.03
CA ASP A 148 -3.85 -18.46 7.06
C ASP A 148 -5.03 -19.20 6.42
N ASP A 149 -5.93 -19.70 7.25
CA ASP A 149 -7.11 -20.45 6.85
C ASP A 149 -8.34 -19.56 6.56
N ASN A 150 -8.16 -18.24 6.61
CA ASN A 150 -9.16 -17.24 6.24
C ASN A 150 -8.73 -16.42 5.03
N GLY A 151 -7.47 -15.97 5.00
CA GLY A 151 -6.87 -15.17 3.93
C GLY A 151 -6.84 -13.67 4.18
N HIS A 152 -7.51 -13.17 5.21
CA HIS A 152 -7.54 -11.75 5.54
C HIS A 152 -6.16 -11.26 5.98
N GLY A 153 -5.51 -11.93 6.93
CA GLY A 153 -4.20 -11.54 7.43
C GLY A 153 -3.11 -11.57 6.35
N THR A 154 -3.16 -12.55 5.44
CA THR A 154 -2.25 -12.61 4.29
C THR A 154 -2.45 -11.40 3.37
N SER A 155 -3.69 -10.98 3.14
CA SER A 155 -3.97 -9.79 2.33
C SER A 155 -3.46 -8.51 3.00
N MET A 156 -3.60 -8.37 4.32
CA MET A 156 -3.04 -7.24 5.09
C MET A 156 -1.52 -7.24 5.03
N ALA A 157 -0.88 -8.40 5.24
CA ALA A 157 0.57 -8.55 5.10
C ALA A 157 1.07 -8.16 3.70
N GLY A 158 0.28 -8.46 2.66
CA GLY A 158 0.57 -8.07 1.28
C GLY A 158 0.58 -6.57 1.08
N ILE A 159 -0.43 -5.85 1.59
CA ILE A 159 -0.49 -4.38 1.52
C ILE A 159 0.69 -3.76 2.27
N LEU A 160 1.06 -4.31 3.41
CA LEU A 160 2.18 -3.84 4.22
C LEU A 160 3.53 -4.14 3.54
N CYS A 161 3.84 -5.43 3.32
CA CYS A 161 5.22 -5.88 3.16
C CYS A 161 5.49 -6.73 1.90
N SER A 162 4.52 -6.91 0.97
CA SER A 162 4.77 -7.65 -0.29
C SER A 162 6.03 -7.17 -0.99
N SER A 163 6.91 -8.09 -1.39
CA SER A 163 8.06 -7.76 -2.23
C SER A 163 7.65 -7.43 -3.67
N GLY A 164 6.47 -7.86 -4.11
CA GLY A 164 5.96 -7.68 -5.47
C GLY A 164 6.63 -8.57 -6.52
N ILE A 165 7.47 -9.53 -6.13
CA ILE A 165 8.24 -10.37 -7.06
C ILE A 165 7.31 -11.13 -8.01
N SER A 166 6.22 -11.70 -7.50
CA SER A 166 5.27 -12.49 -8.31
C SER A 166 4.47 -11.63 -9.31
N SER A 167 4.56 -10.29 -9.22
CA SER A 167 3.84 -9.33 -10.09
C SER A 167 4.76 -8.34 -10.79
N ASN A 168 6.05 -8.60 -10.89
CA ASN A 168 7.03 -7.66 -11.44
C ASN A 168 6.95 -6.26 -10.78
N ASN A 169 6.81 -6.22 -9.46
CA ASN A 169 6.65 -5.05 -8.61
C ASN A 169 5.31 -4.29 -8.73
N MET A 170 4.34 -4.79 -9.47
CA MET A 170 3.03 -4.12 -9.63
C MET A 170 2.27 -4.04 -8.30
N TYR A 171 2.28 -5.12 -7.50
CA TYR A 171 1.58 -5.22 -6.21
C TYR A 171 2.55 -5.27 -5.04
N LYS A 172 3.51 -4.36 -5.05
CA LYS A 172 4.47 -4.20 -3.97
C LYS A 172 3.80 -3.54 -2.75
N GLY A 173 4.14 -3.99 -1.56
CA GLY A 173 3.67 -3.42 -0.30
C GLY A 173 4.25 -2.03 -0.03
N ILE A 174 3.56 -1.26 0.81
CA ILE A 174 3.89 0.14 1.13
C ILE A 174 5.24 0.23 1.83
N CYS A 175 5.51 -0.65 2.79
CA CYS A 175 6.74 -0.71 3.59
C CYS A 175 7.44 -2.05 3.39
N ASN A 176 7.77 -2.34 2.16
CA ASN A 176 8.22 -3.66 1.71
C ASN A 176 9.53 -4.16 2.31
N LYS A 177 10.25 -3.36 3.10
CA LYS A 177 11.42 -3.79 3.88
C LYS A 177 11.16 -3.89 5.38
N SER A 178 9.95 -3.57 5.84
CA SER A 178 9.54 -3.83 7.23
C SER A 178 9.46 -5.31 7.54
N LYS A 179 9.49 -5.64 8.84
CA LYS A 179 9.30 -6.98 9.37
C LYS A 179 7.96 -7.10 10.06
N LEU A 180 7.32 -8.25 9.93
CA LEU A 180 6.02 -8.55 10.51
C LEU A 180 6.17 -9.44 11.75
N PHE A 181 5.51 -9.04 12.82
CA PHE A 181 5.35 -9.78 14.06
C PHE A 181 3.87 -10.12 14.18
N CYS A 182 3.51 -11.35 13.80
CA CYS A 182 2.13 -11.76 13.60
C CYS A 182 1.61 -12.59 14.76
N TYR A 183 0.45 -12.21 15.28
CA TYR A 183 -0.39 -13.04 16.13
C TYR A 183 -1.63 -13.48 15.35
N LYS A 184 -1.78 -14.79 15.16
CA LYS A 184 -3.03 -15.36 14.65
C LYS A 184 -4.00 -15.51 15.82
N ALA A 185 -4.88 -14.50 15.97
CA ALA A 185 -5.91 -14.43 17.01
C ALA A 185 -7.33 -14.60 16.47
N PHE A 186 -7.48 -14.79 15.16
CA PHE A 186 -8.76 -15.00 14.49
C PHE A 186 -8.80 -16.35 13.80
N ASP A 187 -9.92 -17.05 13.94
CA ASP A 187 -10.21 -18.34 13.33
C ASP A 187 -10.53 -18.20 11.82
N LYS A 188 -10.78 -19.33 11.16
CA LYS A 188 -11.16 -19.39 9.74
C LYS A 188 -12.46 -18.64 9.39
N LEU A 189 -13.29 -18.33 10.36
CA LEU A 189 -14.54 -17.57 10.20
C LEU A 189 -14.34 -16.07 10.50
N GLY A 190 -13.11 -15.65 10.82
CA GLY A 190 -12.79 -14.27 11.17
C GLY A 190 -13.26 -13.87 12.58
N LYS A 191 -13.36 -14.83 13.51
CA LYS A 191 -13.76 -14.59 14.90
C LYS A 191 -12.55 -14.75 15.82
N GLY A 192 -12.32 -13.78 16.71
CA GLY A 192 -11.28 -13.80 17.73
C GLY A 192 -11.82 -13.37 19.09
N PHE A 193 -11.32 -13.95 20.17
CA PHE A 193 -11.67 -13.51 21.51
C PHE A 193 -10.94 -12.22 21.88
N ALA A 194 -11.64 -11.32 22.56
CA ALA A 194 -11.05 -10.08 23.05
C ALA A 194 -9.81 -10.34 23.94
N SER A 195 -9.82 -11.41 24.75
CA SER A 195 -8.67 -11.82 25.58
C SER A 195 -7.42 -12.12 24.77
N ASP A 196 -7.55 -12.88 23.66
CA ASP A 196 -6.42 -13.25 22.82
C ASP A 196 -5.83 -12.03 22.10
N ILE A 197 -6.69 -11.09 21.72
CA ILE A 197 -6.28 -9.84 21.08
C ILE A 197 -5.57 -8.94 22.10
N LEU A 198 -6.12 -8.75 23.30
CA LEU A 198 -5.49 -7.97 24.36
C LEU A 198 -4.13 -8.54 24.76
N TYR A 199 -4.04 -9.87 24.92
CA TYR A 199 -2.78 -10.58 25.16
C TYR A 199 -1.77 -10.33 24.03
N SER A 200 -2.21 -10.42 22.78
CA SER A 200 -1.34 -10.18 21.63
C SER A 200 -0.77 -8.75 21.60
N ILE A 201 -1.61 -7.74 21.89
CA ILE A 201 -1.17 -6.33 21.96
C ILE A 201 -0.14 -6.14 23.07
N GLU A 202 -0.39 -6.69 24.25
CA GLU A 202 0.53 -6.60 25.39
C GLU A 202 1.85 -7.31 25.08
N SER A 203 1.80 -8.52 24.53
CA SER A 203 2.98 -9.29 24.14
C SER A 203 3.84 -8.57 23.11
N LEU A 204 3.23 -8.02 22.04
CA LEU A 204 3.93 -7.19 21.05
C LEU A 204 4.53 -5.93 21.68
N SER A 205 3.84 -5.32 22.65
CA SER A 205 4.32 -4.13 23.35
C SER A 205 5.57 -4.44 24.19
N ASN A 206 5.59 -5.60 24.82
CA ASN A 206 6.71 -6.03 25.67
C ASN A 206 8.00 -6.28 24.87
N ILE A 207 7.89 -6.82 23.67
CA ILE A 207 9.05 -7.11 22.79
C ILE A 207 9.38 -5.97 21.84
N SER A 208 8.60 -4.88 21.86
CA SER A 208 8.67 -3.80 20.86
C SER A 208 10.02 -3.13 20.77
N LYS A 209 10.67 -2.88 21.92
CA LYS A 209 11.96 -2.20 21.98
C LYS A 209 13.08 -3.01 21.35
N GLU A 210 13.14 -4.31 21.64
CA GLU A 210 14.20 -5.21 21.15
C GLU A 210 14.07 -5.43 19.64
N ASN A 211 12.84 -5.47 19.13
CA ASN A 211 12.53 -5.78 17.74
C ASN A 211 12.18 -4.53 16.91
N ASN A 212 12.35 -3.34 17.48
CA ASN A 212 11.99 -2.06 16.88
C ASN A 212 10.58 -2.05 16.27
N ILE A 213 9.60 -2.68 16.95
CA ILE A 213 8.20 -2.62 16.54
C ILE A 213 7.69 -1.23 16.85
N LYS A 214 7.10 -0.56 15.86
CA LYS A 214 6.60 0.83 15.97
C LYS A 214 5.12 0.95 15.70
N VAL A 215 4.55 0.06 14.90
CA VAL A 215 3.16 0.14 14.45
C VAL A 215 2.42 -1.12 14.84
N LEU A 216 1.20 -0.98 15.34
CA LEU A 216 0.24 -2.05 15.51
C LEU A 216 -0.85 -1.91 14.46
N CYS A 217 -0.83 -2.78 13.46
CA CYS A 217 -1.89 -2.91 12.47
C CYS A 217 -2.97 -3.86 13.02
N LEU A 218 -4.11 -3.30 13.38
CA LEU A 218 -5.21 -3.97 14.06
C LEU A 218 -6.47 -3.93 13.17
N PRO A 219 -6.52 -4.67 12.05
CA PRO A 219 -7.52 -4.48 11.02
C PRO A 219 -8.81 -5.26 11.32
N PHE A 220 -9.34 -5.08 12.52
CA PHE A 220 -10.54 -5.73 13.05
C PHE A 220 -11.42 -4.75 13.84
N GLU A 221 -12.63 -5.13 14.12
CA GLU A 221 -13.60 -4.31 14.83
C GLU A 221 -14.27 -5.08 15.99
N LEU A 222 -14.80 -4.32 16.95
CA LEU A 222 -15.69 -4.82 17.99
C LEU A 222 -17.11 -4.39 17.64
N LEU A 223 -17.98 -5.36 17.31
CA LEU A 223 -19.36 -5.12 16.85
C LEU A 223 -20.32 -4.67 17.94
N THR A 224 -19.89 -4.64 19.20
CA THR A 224 -20.70 -4.23 20.34
C THR A 224 -20.03 -3.10 21.10
N HIS A 225 -20.82 -2.22 21.70
CA HIS A 225 -20.28 -1.18 22.57
C HIS A 225 -20.33 -1.64 24.05
N ASN A 226 -19.63 -2.75 24.34
CA ASN A 226 -19.43 -3.18 25.72
C ASN A 226 -18.40 -2.28 26.38
N THR A 227 -18.85 -1.39 27.28
CA THR A 227 -18.01 -0.37 27.92
C THR A 227 -16.83 -0.97 28.72
N PHE A 228 -17.01 -2.16 29.31
CA PHE A 228 -15.93 -2.84 30.03
C PHE A 228 -14.83 -3.31 29.05
N ILE A 229 -15.21 -3.99 27.97
CA ILE A 229 -14.26 -4.46 26.96
C ILE A 229 -13.56 -3.27 26.30
N VAL A 230 -14.30 -2.20 25.95
CA VAL A 230 -13.72 -0.98 25.37
C VAL A 230 -12.72 -0.33 26.34
N SER A 231 -13.00 -0.30 27.65
CA SER A 231 -12.05 0.23 28.64
C SER A 231 -10.79 -0.64 28.78
N CYS A 232 -10.90 -1.97 28.64
CA CYS A 232 -9.73 -2.84 28.62
C CYS A 232 -8.83 -2.53 27.41
N PHE A 233 -9.42 -2.35 26.23
CA PHE A 233 -8.65 -1.94 25.04
C PHE A 233 -8.01 -0.56 25.22
N ASP A 234 -8.71 0.40 25.80
CA ASP A 234 -8.14 1.73 26.05
C ASP A 234 -6.88 1.66 26.95
N LEU A 235 -6.95 0.89 28.02
CA LEU A 235 -5.81 0.65 28.90
C LEU A 235 -4.64 -0.02 28.15
N THR A 236 -4.92 -1.06 27.35
CA THR A 236 -3.91 -1.80 26.62
C THR A 236 -3.31 -0.97 25.47
N PHE A 237 -4.10 -0.15 24.78
CA PHE A 237 -3.59 0.79 23.78
C PHE A 237 -2.70 1.89 24.42
N ASN A 238 -3.11 2.43 25.55
CA ASN A 238 -2.28 3.39 26.29
C ASN A 238 -0.96 2.75 26.76
N TYR A 239 -0.99 1.49 27.19
CA TYR A 239 0.23 0.74 27.48
C TYR A 239 1.12 0.59 26.24
N ALA A 240 0.57 0.20 25.10
CA ALA A 240 1.31 0.11 23.83
C ALA A 240 1.92 1.45 23.44
N ILE A 241 1.17 2.55 23.57
CA ILE A 241 1.66 3.92 23.29
C ILE A 241 2.82 4.27 24.23
N SER A 242 2.76 3.89 25.52
CA SER A 242 3.84 4.12 26.48
C SER A 242 5.13 3.38 26.10
N LYS A 243 5.02 2.31 25.31
CA LYS A 243 6.14 1.54 24.74
C LYS A 243 6.61 2.08 23.38
N GLY A 244 6.01 3.15 22.88
CA GLY A 244 6.34 3.77 21.60
C GLY A 244 5.65 3.16 20.39
N LEU A 245 4.57 2.41 20.59
CA LEU A 245 3.78 1.83 19.54
C LEU A 245 2.63 2.75 19.10
N ILE A 246 2.19 2.57 17.86
CA ILE A 246 1.11 3.34 17.24
C ILE A 246 -0.02 2.37 16.87
N PRO A 247 -1.09 2.27 17.69
CA PRO A 247 -2.26 1.45 17.40
C PRO A 247 -3.11 2.07 16.27
N ILE A 248 -3.45 1.28 15.26
CA ILE A 248 -4.24 1.70 14.09
C ILE A 248 -5.38 0.70 13.86
N VAL A 249 -6.62 1.20 13.80
CA VAL A 249 -7.83 0.40 13.68
C VAL A 249 -8.73 0.90 12.54
N PRO A 250 -9.58 0.05 11.93
CA PRO A 250 -10.61 0.51 11.00
C PRO A 250 -11.76 1.21 11.74
N SER A 251 -12.50 2.05 11.03
CA SER A 251 -13.74 2.66 11.54
C SER A 251 -14.84 1.63 11.79
N GLY A 252 -14.74 0.47 11.14
CA GLY A 252 -15.72 -0.61 11.23
C GLY A 252 -16.55 -0.81 9.95
N SER A 253 -17.53 -1.72 10.03
CA SER A 253 -18.32 -2.18 8.87
C SER A 253 -19.84 -2.00 9.05
N ASN A 254 -20.30 -1.06 9.89
CA ASN A 254 -21.71 -0.86 10.25
C ASN A 254 -22.44 0.16 9.38
N LEU A 255 -22.18 0.20 8.07
CA LEU A 255 -22.69 1.17 7.13
C LEU A 255 -22.19 2.61 7.35
N SER A 256 -22.13 3.38 6.29
CA SER A 256 -21.71 4.79 6.30
C SER A 256 -22.84 5.72 6.78
N GLU A 257 -23.53 5.33 7.85
CA GLU A 257 -24.57 6.12 8.50
C GLU A 257 -23.96 6.94 9.64
N LYS A 258 -24.62 8.05 9.98
CA LYS A 258 -24.21 8.86 11.13
C LYS A 258 -24.20 8.03 12.41
N THR A 259 -23.14 8.15 13.20
CA THR A 259 -23.00 7.48 14.50
C THR A 259 -22.91 5.96 14.46
N SER A 260 -22.37 5.39 13.38
CA SER A 260 -22.21 3.93 13.24
C SER A 260 -20.84 3.40 13.71
N ILE A 261 -19.84 4.26 13.97
CA ILE A 261 -18.57 3.86 14.59
C ILE A 261 -18.82 3.39 16.03
N MET A 262 -18.32 2.19 16.36
CA MET A 262 -18.52 1.57 17.66
C MET A 262 -17.22 0.96 18.24
N GLY A 263 -17.31 0.52 19.48
CA GLY A 263 -16.26 -0.26 20.13
C GLY A 263 -14.94 0.47 20.20
N ILE A 264 -13.86 -0.23 19.84
CA ILE A 264 -12.48 0.25 19.95
C ILE A 264 -12.17 1.42 19.01
N ALA A 265 -12.90 1.54 17.90
CA ALA A 265 -12.71 2.62 16.94
C ALA A 265 -13.11 4.01 17.47
N THR A 266 -13.82 4.06 18.61
CA THR A 266 -14.19 5.32 19.28
C THR A 266 -13.10 5.87 20.21
N LEU A 267 -12.03 5.11 20.46
CA LEU A 267 -11.00 5.43 21.44
C LEU A 267 -10.04 6.51 20.95
N PRO A 268 -9.61 7.43 21.85
CA PRO A 268 -8.57 8.41 21.53
C PRO A 268 -7.17 7.79 21.47
N SER A 269 -6.97 6.61 22.05
CA SER A 269 -5.70 5.88 22.13
C SER A 269 -5.38 5.06 20.88
N CYS A 270 -6.10 5.25 19.77
CA CYS A 270 -5.78 4.66 18.48
C CYS A 270 -6.07 5.65 17.34
N ILE A 271 -5.45 5.39 16.18
CA ILE A 271 -5.78 6.08 14.92
C ILE A 271 -6.88 5.27 14.22
N THR A 272 -8.01 5.90 13.97
CA THR A 272 -9.19 5.26 13.36
C THR A 272 -9.29 5.63 11.89
N ILE A 273 -9.34 4.63 11.00
CA ILE A 273 -9.28 4.81 9.55
C ILE A 273 -10.61 4.50 8.90
N GLY A 274 -11.18 5.48 8.20
CA GLY A 274 -12.35 5.33 7.34
C GLY A 274 -12.01 4.76 5.97
N GLY A 275 -13.01 4.14 5.33
CA GLY A 275 -12.87 3.53 4.00
C GLY A 275 -13.50 4.39 2.90
N LEU A 276 -12.79 4.49 1.77
CA LEU A 276 -13.24 5.21 0.58
C LEU A 276 -13.27 4.29 -0.64
N ASN A 277 -14.24 4.55 -1.50
CA ASN A 277 -14.31 3.96 -2.82
C ASN A 277 -13.69 4.93 -3.85
N THR A 278 -12.55 4.54 -4.38
CA THR A 278 -11.77 5.30 -5.39
C THR A 278 -11.77 4.60 -6.75
N THR A 279 -12.69 3.66 -7.00
CA THR A 279 -12.77 2.89 -8.25
C THR A 279 -13.29 3.73 -9.42
N THR A 280 -13.83 4.91 -9.15
CA THR A 280 -14.28 5.88 -10.15
C THR A 280 -13.55 7.22 -9.97
N SER A 281 -13.65 8.12 -10.95
CA SER A 281 -13.06 9.47 -10.88
C SER A 281 -13.62 10.31 -9.72
N ILE A 282 -14.86 10.06 -9.32
CA ILE A 282 -15.49 10.70 -8.16
C ILE A 282 -15.30 9.80 -6.95
N ILE A 283 -14.53 10.27 -5.98
CA ILE A 283 -14.32 9.55 -4.71
C ILE A 283 -15.62 9.57 -3.91
N LYS A 284 -16.01 8.40 -3.40
CA LYS A 284 -17.20 8.22 -2.56
C LYS A 284 -16.83 7.52 -1.26
N PRO A 285 -17.59 7.69 -0.17
CA PRO A 285 -17.48 6.82 0.97
C PRO A 285 -17.69 5.34 0.57
N TYR A 286 -16.93 4.44 1.19
CA TYR A 286 -17.26 3.03 1.10
C TYR A 286 -18.53 2.77 1.91
N THR A 287 -19.54 2.22 1.27
CA THR A 287 -20.90 2.08 1.83
C THR A 287 -20.93 1.42 3.22
N TYR A 288 -20.05 0.45 3.45
CA TYR A 288 -19.98 -0.26 4.73
C TYR A 288 -18.98 0.37 5.72
N SER A 289 -18.21 1.38 5.34
CA SER A 289 -17.32 2.07 6.29
C SER A 289 -18.15 2.84 7.31
N SER A 290 -17.99 2.51 8.58
CA SER A 290 -18.69 3.21 9.67
C SER A 290 -18.30 4.69 9.75
N ALA A 291 -19.23 5.53 10.13
CA ALA A 291 -19.08 6.98 10.18
C ALA A 291 -19.55 7.53 11.54
N GLY A 292 -18.84 8.53 12.05
CA GLY A 292 -19.13 9.31 13.25
C GLY A 292 -19.46 8.49 14.52
N PRO A 293 -18.85 8.79 15.65
CA PRO A 293 -19.19 8.18 16.92
C PRO A 293 -20.35 8.94 17.60
N TYR A 294 -20.95 8.32 18.60
CA TYR A 294 -21.90 8.98 19.53
C TYR A 294 -21.22 10.03 20.43
N SER A 295 -19.90 10.01 20.55
CA SER A 295 -19.14 10.89 21.44
C SER A 295 -18.80 12.23 20.78
N LYS A 296 -18.31 13.18 21.59
CA LYS A 296 -17.78 14.46 21.12
C LYS A 296 -16.45 14.35 20.35
N LEU A 297 -15.83 13.16 20.32
CA LEU A 297 -14.59 12.92 19.59
C LEU A 297 -14.89 12.81 18.09
N SER A 298 -14.10 13.53 17.29
CA SER A 298 -14.15 13.43 15.83
C SER A 298 -13.46 12.15 15.39
N LYS A 299 -14.24 11.19 14.88
CA LYS A 299 -13.80 9.93 14.30
C LYS A 299 -14.61 9.65 13.01
N PRO A 300 -14.01 8.99 11.99
CA PRO A 300 -12.60 8.52 11.94
C PRO A 300 -11.61 9.68 11.95
N ASP A 301 -10.31 9.41 12.18
CA ASP A 301 -9.28 10.44 12.12
C ASP A 301 -9.01 10.87 10.68
N LEU A 302 -8.97 9.92 9.77
CA LEU A 302 -8.76 10.13 8.33
C LEU A 302 -9.27 8.90 7.56
N SER A 303 -9.24 8.96 6.23
CA SER A 303 -9.74 7.88 5.38
C SER A 303 -8.78 7.55 4.24
N ALA A 304 -8.89 6.32 3.71
CA ALA A 304 -8.12 5.86 2.57
C ALA A 304 -8.91 4.89 1.69
N ALA A 305 -8.40 4.64 0.47
CA ALA A 305 -8.98 3.69 -0.47
C ALA A 305 -9.05 2.27 0.10
N CYS A 306 -10.19 1.61 -0.08
CA CYS A 306 -10.42 0.28 0.47
C CYS A 306 -11.29 -0.65 -0.41
N VAL A 307 -11.62 -0.25 -1.64
CA VAL A 307 -12.51 -1.02 -2.54
C VAL A 307 -11.72 -1.55 -3.72
N ASN A 308 -11.86 -2.86 -3.98
CA ASN A 308 -11.21 -3.58 -5.08
C ASN A 308 -9.68 -3.41 -5.10
N ILE A 309 -9.06 -3.43 -3.94
CA ILE A 309 -7.59 -3.34 -3.80
C ILE A 309 -6.99 -4.73 -4.01
N ILE A 310 -6.04 -4.83 -4.94
CA ILE A 310 -5.31 -6.07 -5.20
C ILE A 310 -4.25 -6.29 -4.11
N SER A 311 -4.29 -7.48 -3.52
CA SER A 311 -3.30 -7.94 -2.54
C SER A 311 -3.05 -9.44 -2.65
N LEU A 312 -2.20 -9.97 -1.78
CA LEU A 312 -1.80 -11.36 -1.77
C LEU A 312 -2.99 -12.28 -1.50
N ASN A 313 -3.10 -13.32 -2.31
CA ASN A 313 -4.02 -14.44 -2.09
C ASN A 313 -3.40 -15.48 -1.15
N SER A 314 -4.22 -16.33 -0.57
CA SER A 314 -3.80 -17.47 0.27
C SER A 314 -4.48 -18.75 -0.19
N ASP A 315 -3.88 -19.88 0.14
CA ASP A 315 -4.56 -21.16 0.13
C ASP A 315 -5.16 -21.40 1.54
N ASN A 316 -6.45 -21.19 1.66
CA ASN A 316 -7.16 -21.32 2.94
C ASN A 316 -7.28 -22.78 3.44
N ASN A 317 -6.92 -23.76 2.61
CA ASN A 317 -6.85 -25.17 2.98
C ASN A 317 -5.43 -25.61 3.38
N TYR A 318 -4.45 -24.73 3.26
CA TYR A 318 -3.08 -25.02 3.64
C TYR A 318 -2.95 -25.14 5.16
N ILE A 319 -2.38 -26.24 5.60
CA ILE A 319 -2.02 -26.53 6.99
C ILE A 319 -0.50 -26.56 7.08
N SER A 320 0.06 -25.69 7.91
CA SER A 320 1.52 -25.49 7.99
C SER A 320 2.29 -26.60 8.72
N GLU A 321 1.56 -27.45 9.48
CA GLU A 321 2.14 -28.47 10.33
C GLU A 321 1.28 -29.74 10.37
N LYS A 322 1.90 -30.89 10.30
CA LYS A 322 1.25 -32.20 10.51
C LYS A 322 2.11 -33.06 11.42
N ASN A 323 1.57 -33.48 12.56
CA ASN A 323 2.27 -34.25 13.57
C ASN A 323 3.61 -33.61 14.01
N GLY A 324 3.65 -32.30 14.21
CA GLY A 324 4.85 -31.56 14.58
C GLY A 324 5.85 -31.33 13.46
N ILE A 325 5.58 -31.80 12.24
CA ILE A 325 6.46 -31.65 11.08
C ILE A 325 5.93 -30.53 10.19
N LYS A 326 6.83 -29.62 9.80
CA LYS A 326 6.52 -28.52 8.87
C LYS A 326 6.07 -29.07 7.51
N VAL A 327 4.97 -28.54 7.04
CA VAL A 327 4.47 -28.75 5.67
C VAL A 327 4.76 -27.49 4.84
N TYR A 328 5.18 -27.67 3.60
CA TYR A 328 5.43 -26.55 2.70
C TYR A 328 4.21 -26.33 1.79
N PRO A 329 3.83 -25.05 1.51
CA PRO A 329 2.71 -24.78 0.66
C PRO A 329 3.00 -25.10 -0.81
N ASN A 330 1.96 -25.44 -1.55
CA ASN A 330 2.03 -25.47 -3.00
C ASN A 330 2.11 -24.03 -3.56
N LYS A 331 2.68 -23.90 -4.76
CA LYS A 331 2.64 -22.62 -5.48
C LYS A 331 1.19 -22.28 -5.84
N LEU A 332 0.78 -21.05 -5.52
CA LEU A 332 -0.54 -20.57 -5.90
C LEU A 332 -0.64 -20.35 -7.41
N GLU A 333 -1.69 -20.85 -8.05
CA GLU A 333 -2.00 -20.57 -9.45
C GLU A 333 -2.42 -19.10 -9.62
N VAL A 334 -3.18 -18.55 -8.66
CA VAL A 334 -3.63 -17.16 -8.62
C VAL A 334 -3.05 -16.49 -7.37
N PRO A 335 -1.87 -15.85 -7.49
CA PRO A 335 -1.15 -15.30 -6.35
C PRO A 335 -1.77 -14.01 -5.78
N TYR A 336 -2.67 -13.36 -6.50
CA TYR A 336 -3.30 -12.10 -6.09
C TYR A 336 -4.80 -12.15 -6.33
N LYS A 337 -5.55 -11.44 -5.51
CA LYS A 337 -6.99 -11.19 -5.71
C LYS A 337 -7.39 -9.80 -5.20
N ALA A 338 -8.57 -9.33 -5.61
CA ALA A 338 -9.15 -8.08 -5.12
C ALA A 338 -9.81 -8.29 -3.76
N PHE A 339 -9.58 -7.33 -2.87
CA PHE A 339 -10.19 -7.28 -1.53
C PHE A 339 -10.90 -5.95 -1.35
N THR A 340 -11.91 -5.94 -0.48
CA THR A 340 -12.68 -4.75 -0.13
C THR A 340 -13.00 -4.77 1.37
N GLY A 341 -12.77 -3.64 2.05
CA GLY A 341 -13.05 -3.48 3.48
C GLY A 341 -12.20 -2.39 4.12
N SER A 342 -12.71 -1.74 5.17
CA SER A 342 -11.98 -0.69 5.91
C SER A 342 -10.63 -1.17 6.50
N SER A 343 -10.49 -2.48 6.72
CA SER A 343 -9.22 -3.14 7.08
C SER A 343 -8.09 -2.84 6.08
N ILE A 344 -8.41 -2.75 4.78
CA ILE A 344 -7.46 -2.42 3.72
C ILE A 344 -6.87 -1.01 3.92
N ALA A 345 -7.73 -0.04 4.18
CA ALA A 345 -7.32 1.33 4.49
C ALA A 345 -6.43 1.38 5.75
N THR A 346 -6.77 0.57 6.77
CA THR A 346 -5.99 0.43 8.01
C THR A 346 -4.58 -0.10 7.73
N ALA A 347 -4.45 -1.17 6.94
CA ALA A 347 -3.15 -1.72 6.57
C ALA A 347 -2.32 -0.72 5.74
N TYR A 348 -2.95 0.01 4.82
CA TYR A 348 -2.29 1.06 4.05
C TYR A 348 -1.72 2.16 4.93
N ILE A 349 -2.52 2.73 5.84
CA ILE A 349 -2.07 3.78 6.77
C ILE A 349 -1.01 3.24 7.74
N SER A 350 -1.13 1.98 8.18
CA SER A 350 -0.09 1.33 8.99
C SER A 350 1.26 1.27 8.25
N GLY A 351 1.23 0.96 6.95
CA GLY A 351 2.41 1.01 6.10
C GLY A 351 3.03 2.40 6.00
N LEU A 352 2.20 3.45 5.81
CA LEU A 352 2.68 4.84 5.81
C LEU A 352 3.30 5.24 7.16
N CYS A 353 2.67 4.86 8.28
CA CYS A 353 3.24 5.10 9.61
C CYS A 353 4.61 4.42 9.77
N ALA A 354 4.80 3.22 9.24
CA ALA A 354 6.09 2.55 9.25
C ALA A 354 7.16 3.31 8.45
N LEU A 355 6.80 3.88 7.27
CA LEU A 355 7.71 4.75 6.52
C LEU A 355 8.09 6.01 7.30
N LEU A 356 7.13 6.61 8.01
CA LEU A 356 7.39 7.79 8.84
C LEU A 356 8.26 7.46 10.06
N CYS A 357 8.11 6.26 10.64
CA CYS A 357 8.98 5.77 11.70
C CYS A 357 10.40 5.46 11.22
N GLU A 358 10.59 5.01 9.95
CA GLU A 358 11.91 4.91 9.33
C GLU A 358 12.57 6.29 9.21
N LYS A 359 11.81 7.31 8.77
CA LYS A 359 12.29 8.70 8.64
C LYS A 359 12.60 9.35 10.00
N ASN A 360 11.73 9.13 10.99
CA ASN A 360 11.87 9.65 12.33
C ASN A 360 11.60 8.56 13.39
N PRO A 361 12.63 7.81 13.81
CA PRO A 361 12.48 6.72 14.79
C PRO A 361 11.96 7.14 16.17
N SER A 362 12.03 8.43 16.51
CA SER A 362 11.56 8.99 17.78
C SER A 362 10.15 9.56 17.74
N ILE A 363 9.45 9.46 16.59
CA ILE A 363 8.10 10.00 16.44
C ILE A 363 7.15 9.38 17.47
N THR A 364 6.43 10.24 18.18
CA THR A 364 5.44 9.79 19.18
C THR A 364 4.08 9.53 18.54
N PHE A 365 3.20 8.84 19.26
CA PHE A 365 1.80 8.64 18.82
C PHE A 365 1.11 9.98 18.54
N LYS A 366 1.27 10.98 19.40
CA LYS A 366 0.66 12.32 19.23
C LYS A 366 1.19 13.03 17.98
N ASP A 367 2.52 12.95 17.76
CA ASP A 367 3.14 13.55 16.57
C ASP A 367 2.63 12.86 15.31
N MET A 368 2.51 11.53 15.31
CA MET A 368 1.99 10.76 14.19
C MET A 368 0.55 11.16 13.86
N VAL A 369 -0.33 11.24 14.86
CA VAL A 369 -1.72 11.68 14.67
C VAL A 369 -1.77 13.09 14.06
N SER A 370 -0.99 14.02 14.62
CA SER A 370 -0.95 15.41 14.14
C SER A 370 -0.43 15.50 12.70
N LEU A 371 0.66 14.80 12.41
CA LEU A 371 1.28 14.79 11.09
C LEU A 371 0.34 14.22 10.01
N LEU A 372 -0.31 13.10 10.30
CA LEU A 372 -1.29 12.50 9.39
C LEU A 372 -2.47 13.44 9.12
N LYS A 373 -3.04 14.04 10.17
CA LYS A 373 -4.19 14.97 10.03
C LYS A 373 -3.84 16.20 9.21
N VAL A 374 -2.71 16.84 9.48
CA VAL A 374 -2.25 18.03 8.73
C VAL A 374 -1.94 17.70 7.26
N ALA A 375 -1.52 16.48 6.99
CA ALA A 375 -1.22 16.04 5.63
C ALA A 375 -2.46 15.63 4.83
N CYS A 376 -3.64 15.59 5.42
CA CYS A 376 -4.86 15.24 4.71
C CYS A 376 -5.34 16.36 3.78
N ASP A 377 -5.93 15.94 2.68
CA ASP A 377 -6.75 16.77 1.80
C ASP A 377 -8.21 16.36 1.99
N PRO A 378 -9.10 17.28 2.41
CA PRO A 378 -10.51 16.98 2.52
C PRO A 378 -11.12 16.75 1.13
N ILE A 379 -12.14 15.90 1.07
CA ILE A 379 -12.91 15.62 -0.15
C ILE A 379 -14.20 16.43 -0.07
N ASP A 380 -14.46 17.22 -1.11
CA ASP A 380 -15.72 17.95 -1.22
C ASP A 380 -16.92 17.00 -1.20
N ASP A 381 -18.03 17.46 -0.65
CA ASP A 381 -19.30 16.71 -0.54
C ASP A 381 -19.29 15.49 0.38
N ILE A 382 -18.18 15.19 1.07
CA ILE A 382 -18.10 14.12 2.08
C ILE A 382 -17.97 14.74 3.48
N SER A 383 -18.87 14.36 4.40
CA SER A 383 -18.85 14.88 5.76
C SER A 383 -17.60 14.46 6.54
N ASN A 384 -17.10 15.29 7.45
CA ASN A 384 -15.98 14.95 8.33
C ASN A 384 -16.28 13.74 9.22
N GLN A 385 -17.55 13.46 9.52
CA GLN A 385 -17.94 12.26 10.25
C GLN A 385 -17.67 10.97 9.47
N THR A 386 -17.57 11.06 8.14
CA THR A 386 -17.30 9.93 7.25
C THR A 386 -15.83 9.86 6.85
N GLN A 387 -15.22 11.00 6.51
CA GLN A 387 -13.85 11.03 6.00
C GLN A 387 -12.78 11.40 7.06
N GLY A 388 -13.17 11.90 8.23
CA GLY A 388 -12.23 12.51 9.17
C GLY A 388 -11.66 13.80 8.58
N GLU A 389 -10.34 13.95 8.64
CA GLU A 389 -9.62 15.08 8.02
C GLU A 389 -9.44 14.90 6.49
N GLY A 390 -9.89 13.79 5.92
CA GLY A 390 -9.80 13.52 4.48
C GLY A 390 -8.84 12.41 4.12
N VAL A 391 -8.26 12.49 2.90
CA VAL A 391 -7.29 11.52 2.36
C VAL A 391 -5.87 12.02 2.59
N VAL A 392 -5.01 11.13 3.07
CA VAL A 392 -3.59 11.47 3.27
C VAL A 392 -2.91 11.80 1.93
N ASN A 393 -2.38 13.00 1.83
CA ASN A 393 -1.49 13.42 0.76
C ASN A 393 -0.04 13.07 1.11
N VAL A 394 0.45 11.99 0.53
CA VAL A 394 1.80 11.46 0.81
C VAL A 394 2.90 12.48 0.47
N ASN A 395 2.69 13.35 -0.51
CA ASN A 395 3.66 14.41 -0.85
C ASN A 395 3.84 15.43 0.28
N LYS A 396 2.81 15.64 1.13
CA LYS A 396 2.93 16.51 2.31
C LYS A 396 3.62 15.83 3.49
N LEU A 397 3.61 14.48 3.53
CA LEU A 397 4.24 13.70 4.61
C LEU A 397 5.74 13.54 4.44
N ILE A 398 6.22 13.50 3.20
CA ILE A 398 7.56 12.99 2.87
C ILE A 398 8.40 14.06 2.17
N ILE A 399 8.17 15.31 2.53
CA ILE A 399 9.03 16.43 2.13
C ILE A 399 10.37 16.39 2.87
#